data_3eb21c2670eb6291d3cfae815efb3a3f
#
_entry.id   3eb21c2670eb6291d3cfae815efb3a3f
#
_cell.length_a   1.000
_cell.length_b   1.000
_cell.length_c   1.000
_cell.angle_alpha   90.00
_cell.angle_beta   90.00
_cell.angle_gamma   90.00
#
_symmetry.space_group_name_H-M   'P 1'
#
loop_
_entity.id
_entity.type
_entity.pdbx_description
1 polymer ?
#
loop_
_entity_poly.entity_id
_entity_poly.type
_entity_poly.pdbx_seq_one_letter_code
_entity_poly.pdbx_strand_id
1 'polypeptide(L)'
;MIQVRSVAFKIIATLSVAALAGCAVLTDRQASARTVAAEREYPPEGQFINVNGRQVHAVVAGQGPDLVLIHGAGGNTREFTFDFMQRLTDRYRVIVFDRPGLGYTDRVSADFEGAFNTAAESPAEQAAMLQAAAVQLGADKPIVLGHSYGGSVALAWALNHPENIAGVVNLAGPSHPWPGDLGAYYKVNGSAIGGAIVPPLISALASDSQIESAVAGIFTPQPVPDGYLDHIGATLTIRPENFRANARQVNTLRPHIVQMAPRYAAELTMPIEILHGDLDTTVPLDIHSIPLKAAVPHANLTVLEGVGHMPHHAHPELVEAAIDRIAAHAGLR
;
A
#
# COMPACT_ATOMS: atom_id res chain seq x y z
N MET A 1 37.57 0.85 -47.94
CA MET A 1 37.35 1.56 -46.66
C MET A 1 35.92 1.42 -46.08
N ILE A 2 34.88 1.38 -46.90
CA ILE A 2 33.46 1.25 -46.43
C ILE A 2 33.14 -0.09 -45.77
N GLN A 3 33.67 -1.19 -46.32
CA GLN A 3 33.41 -2.55 -45.80
C GLN A 3 34.03 -2.83 -44.42
N VAL A 4 35.23 -2.29 -44.13
CA VAL A 4 35.92 -2.46 -42.84
C VAL A 4 35.17 -1.70 -41.72
N ARG A 5 34.63 -0.51 -42.02
CA ARG A 5 33.82 0.26 -41.07
C ARG A 5 32.51 -0.47 -40.70
N SER A 6 31.87 -1.14 -41.65
CA SER A 6 30.65 -1.92 -41.41
C SER A 6 30.90 -3.16 -40.54
N VAL A 7 32.04 -3.85 -40.72
CA VAL A 7 32.39 -5.00 -39.87
C VAL A 7 32.74 -4.59 -38.46
N ALA A 8 33.56 -3.52 -38.30
CA ALA A 8 33.88 -2.98 -36.97
C ALA A 8 32.65 -2.51 -36.21
N PHE A 9 31.72 -1.82 -36.88
CA PHE A 9 30.47 -1.39 -36.27
C PHE A 9 29.59 -2.58 -35.81
N LYS A 10 29.49 -3.64 -36.61
CA LYS A 10 28.76 -4.86 -36.23
C LYS A 10 29.38 -5.55 -35.03
N ILE A 11 30.71 -5.65 -34.96
CA ILE A 11 31.44 -6.25 -33.84
C ILE A 11 31.20 -5.44 -32.56
N ILE A 12 31.32 -4.11 -32.61
CA ILE A 12 31.08 -3.25 -31.47
C ILE A 12 29.63 -3.36 -31.00
N ALA A 13 28.67 -3.32 -31.90
CA ALA A 13 27.24 -3.49 -31.55
C ALA A 13 26.96 -4.86 -30.89
N THR A 14 27.56 -5.93 -31.41
CA THR A 14 27.41 -7.30 -30.85
C THR A 14 28.03 -7.37 -29.44
N LEU A 15 29.23 -6.81 -29.24
CA LEU A 15 29.87 -6.76 -27.92
C LEU A 15 29.11 -5.93 -26.93
N SER A 16 28.55 -4.80 -27.36
CA SER A 16 27.70 -3.95 -26.50
C SER A 16 26.42 -4.66 -26.09
N VAL A 17 25.74 -5.35 -26.99
CA VAL A 17 24.55 -6.15 -26.67
C VAL A 17 24.88 -7.28 -25.71
N ALA A 18 26.00 -7.99 -25.94
CA ALA A 18 26.45 -9.05 -25.05
C ALA A 18 26.79 -8.53 -23.63
N ALA A 19 27.45 -7.39 -23.54
CA ALA A 19 27.75 -6.74 -22.27
C ALA A 19 26.47 -6.32 -21.53
N LEU A 20 25.52 -5.70 -22.22
CA LEU A 20 24.22 -5.33 -21.65
C LEU A 20 23.41 -6.54 -21.18
N ALA A 21 23.39 -7.61 -21.97
CA ALA A 21 22.75 -8.87 -21.59
C ALA A 21 23.43 -9.50 -20.36
N GLY A 22 24.76 -9.48 -20.30
CA GLY A 22 25.52 -9.92 -19.12
C GLY A 22 25.20 -9.11 -17.87
N CYS A 23 25.15 -7.78 -17.98
CA CYS A 23 24.75 -6.90 -16.87
C CYS A 23 23.31 -7.20 -16.40
N ALA A 24 22.38 -7.39 -17.34
CA ALA A 24 20.98 -7.70 -17.00
C ALA A 24 20.87 -9.03 -16.22
N VAL A 25 21.57 -10.09 -16.66
CA VAL A 25 21.60 -11.38 -15.96
C VAL A 25 22.23 -11.27 -14.57
N LEU A 26 23.31 -10.50 -14.41
CA LEU A 26 23.93 -10.29 -13.09
C LEU A 26 23.01 -9.51 -12.16
N THR A 27 22.36 -8.47 -12.66
CA THR A 27 21.38 -7.68 -11.88
C THR A 27 20.21 -8.56 -11.43
N ASP A 28 19.65 -9.38 -12.32
CA ASP A 28 18.53 -10.27 -12.00
C ASP A 28 18.92 -11.32 -10.95
N ARG A 29 20.11 -11.92 -11.07
CA ARG A 29 20.65 -12.85 -10.05
C ARG A 29 20.83 -12.17 -8.69
N GLN A 30 21.37 -10.97 -8.67
CA GLN A 30 21.53 -10.19 -7.44
C GLN A 30 20.18 -9.83 -6.82
N ALA A 31 19.22 -9.34 -7.61
CA ALA A 31 17.88 -9.04 -7.16
C ALA A 31 17.17 -10.29 -6.61
N SER A 32 17.28 -11.42 -7.28
CA SER A 32 16.75 -12.72 -6.83
C SER A 32 17.39 -13.17 -5.52
N ALA A 33 18.69 -13.05 -5.39
CA ALA A 33 19.39 -13.40 -4.15
C ALA A 33 18.94 -12.52 -2.97
N ARG A 34 18.75 -11.21 -3.20
CA ARG A 34 18.23 -10.29 -2.18
C ARG A 34 16.77 -10.56 -1.83
N THR A 35 15.96 -10.94 -2.81
CA THR A 35 14.57 -11.38 -2.56
C THR A 35 14.53 -12.57 -1.62
N VAL A 36 15.32 -13.62 -1.88
CA VAL A 36 15.40 -14.80 -1.01
C VAL A 36 15.93 -14.43 0.39
N ALA A 37 16.90 -13.52 0.47
CA ALA A 37 17.42 -13.04 1.75
C ALA A 37 16.35 -12.29 2.55
N ALA A 38 15.61 -11.39 1.91
CA ALA A 38 14.53 -10.64 2.54
C ALA A 38 13.40 -11.56 3.05
N GLU A 39 13.00 -12.56 2.25
CA GLU A 39 11.97 -13.53 2.64
C GLU A 39 12.42 -14.46 3.78
N ARG A 40 13.71 -14.76 3.86
CA ARG A 40 14.28 -15.53 4.96
C ARG A 40 14.37 -14.71 6.26
N GLU A 41 14.70 -13.44 6.16
CA GLU A 41 14.83 -12.52 7.29
C GLU A 41 13.46 -12.10 7.84
N TYR A 42 12.50 -11.87 6.94
CA TYR A 42 11.14 -11.44 7.26
C TYR A 42 10.10 -12.43 6.71
N PRO A 43 10.05 -13.67 7.23
CA PRO A 43 9.08 -14.66 6.76
C PRO A 43 7.63 -14.20 7.02
N PRO A 44 6.63 -14.74 6.30
CA PRO A 44 5.24 -14.40 6.53
C PRO A 44 4.83 -14.79 7.95
N GLU A 45 4.20 -13.84 8.64
CA GLU A 45 3.57 -14.03 9.95
C GLU A 45 2.08 -14.31 9.73
N GLY A 46 1.45 -15.16 10.56
CA GLY A 46 0.01 -15.40 10.44
C GLY A 46 -0.37 -16.49 9.43
N GLN A 47 -1.31 -16.22 8.54
CA GLN A 47 -1.93 -17.24 7.69
C GLN A 47 -2.22 -16.76 6.27
N PHE A 48 -2.42 -17.74 5.37
CA PHE A 48 -2.84 -17.51 4.00
C PHE A 48 -4.29 -17.94 3.78
N ILE A 49 -5.06 -17.11 3.11
CA ILE A 49 -6.45 -17.33 2.73
C ILE A 49 -6.51 -17.47 1.21
N ASN A 50 -7.12 -18.54 0.71
CA ASN A 50 -7.30 -18.71 -0.72
C ASN A 50 -8.58 -17.99 -1.19
N VAL A 51 -8.42 -16.95 -2.01
CA VAL A 51 -9.52 -16.25 -2.65
C VAL A 51 -9.44 -16.49 -4.16
N ASN A 52 -10.31 -17.35 -4.66
CA ASN A 52 -10.40 -17.70 -6.09
C ASN A 52 -9.06 -18.17 -6.70
N GLY A 53 -8.28 -18.96 -5.96
CA GLY A 53 -6.99 -19.46 -6.40
C GLY A 53 -5.81 -18.51 -6.16
N ARG A 54 -6.03 -17.35 -5.52
CA ARG A 54 -5.01 -16.38 -5.12
C ARG A 54 -4.83 -16.39 -3.61
N GLN A 55 -3.58 -16.31 -3.17
CA GLN A 55 -3.23 -16.28 -1.76
C GLN A 55 -3.33 -14.84 -1.22
N VAL A 56 -4.07 -14.68 -0.14
CA VAL A 56 -4.12 -13.44 0.65
C VAL A 56 -3.45 -13.70 2.00
N HIS A 57 -2.42 -12.95 2.31
CA HIS A 57 -1.74 -13.05 3.59
C HIS A 57 -2.42 -12.14 4.62
N ALA A 58 -2.62 -12.68 5.82
CA ALA A 58 -3.21 -11.96 6.95
C ALA A 58 -2.58 -12.34 8.28
N VAL A 59 -2.40 -11.35 9.14
CA VAL A 59 -2.09 -11.54 10.57
C VAL A 59 -3.35 -11.28 11.37
N VAL A 60 -3.75 -12.24 12.22
CA VAL A 60 -4.96 -12.15 13.03
C VAL A 60 -4.63 -12.34 14.49
N ALA A 61 -5.07 -11.41 15.35
CA ALA A 61 -4.91 -11.52 16.79
C ALA A 61 -6.06 -10.83 17.55
N GLY A 62 -6.21 -11.15 18.82
CA GLY A 62 -7.24 -10.58 19.69
C GLY A 62 -8.61 -11.24 19.56
N GLN A 63 -9.58 -10.69 20.28
CA GLN A 63 -10.97 -11.15 20.32
C GLN A 63 -11.90 -9.95 20.44
N GLY A 64 -13.14 -10.08 19.96
CA GLY A 64 -14.15 -9.02 20.00
C GLY A 64 -14.67 -8.68 18.61
N PRO A 65 -15.21 -7.46 18.40
CA PRO A 65 -15.60 -7.00 17.07
C PRO A 65 -14.44 -7.00 16.09
N ASP A 66 -14.74 -7.28 14.83
CA ASP A 66 -13.73 -7.36 13.77
C ASP A 66 -13.23 -5.97 13.35
N LEU A 67 -11.92 -5.84 13.30
CA LEU A 67 -11.21 -4.67 12.81
C LEU A 67 -10.19 -5.08 11.74
N VAL A 68 -10.40 -4.63 10.52
CA VAL A 68 -9.49 -4.81 9.39
C VAL A 68 -8.56 -3.62 9.27
N LEU A 69 -7.25 -3.86 9.17
CA LEU A 69 -6.22 -2.84 8.95
C LEU A 69 -5.57 -3.05 7.57
N ILE A 70 -5.51 -1.98 6.76
CA ILE A 70 -5.00 -1.98 5.39
C ILE A 70 -3.87 -0.95 5.27
N HIS A 71 -2.65 -1.41 5.02
CA HIS A 71 -1.45 -0.56 4.93
C HIS A 71 -1.40 0.32 3.67
N GLY A 72 -0.49 1.29 3.66
CA GLY A 72 -0.26 2.24 2.58
C GLY A 72 0.53 1.69 1.38
N ALA A 73 0.94 2.58 0.48
CA ALA A 73 1.82 2.26 -0.64
C ALA A 73 3.19 1.78 -0.13
N GLY A 74 3.72 0.71 -0.74
CA GLY A 74 5.02 0.14 -0.36
C GLY A 74 5.07 -0.50 1.04
N GLY A 75 3.94 -0.55 1.78
CA GLY A 75 3.85 -1.21 3.07
C GLY A 75 3.62 -2.72 2.97
N ASN A 76 3.48 -3.34 4.13
CA ASN A 76 3.05 -4.72 4.35
C ASN A 76 2.42 -4.83 5.74
N THR A 77 1.99 -6.01 6.17
CA THR A 77 1.36 -6.24 7.49
C THR A 77 2.19 -5.74 8.65
N ARG A 78 3.52 -5.70 8.54
CA ARG A 78 4.45 -5.28 9.59
C ARG A 78 4.33 -3.81 9.97
N GLU A 79 3.74 -2.99 9.08
CA GLU A 79 3.35 -1.61 9.38
C GLU A 79 2.50 -1.51 10.65
N PHE A 80 1.51 -2.39 10.77
CA PHE A 80 0.61 -2.39 11.92
C PHE A 80 1.03 -3.37 13.02
N THR A 81 1.75 -4.45 12.69
CA THR A 81 2.20 -5.40 13.73
C THR A 81 3.38 -4.89 14.53
N PHE A 82 4.01 -3.78 14.15
CA PHE A 82 5.08 -3.14 14.92
C PHE A 82 4.64 -2.74 16.34
N ASP A 83 3.55 -1.99 16.45
CA ASP A 83 3.00 -1.53 17.74
C ASP A 83 1.48 -1.45 17.72
N PHE A 84 0.91 -0.86 16.68
CA PHE A 84 -0.49 -0.43 16.65
C PHE A 84 -1.49 -1.59 16.83
N MET A 85 -1.23 -2.73 16.23
CA MET A 85 -2.09 -3.92 16.38
C MET A 85 -2.24 -4.35 17.84
N GLN A 86 -1.14 -4.38 18.59
CA GLN A 86 -1.11 -4.87 19.97
C GLN A 86 -1.97 -4.00 20.91
N ARG A 87 -2.08 -2.70 20.62
CA ARG A 87 -2.91 -1.75 21.37
C ARG A 87 -4.41 -2.02 21.27
N LEU A 88 -4.83 -2.84 20.31
CA LEU A 88 -6.23 -3.08 19.95
C LEU A 88 -6.71 -4.49 20.29
N THR A 89 -5.79 -5.45 20.46
CA THR A 89 -6.12 -6.90 20.58
C THR A 89 -6.86 -7.27 21.85
N ASP A 90 -6.89 -6.46 22.87
CA ASP A 90 -7.69 -6.64 24.09
C ASP A 90 -9.18 -6.27 23.89
N ARG A 91 -9.49 -5.52 22.82
CA ARG A 91 -10.82 -4.96 22.53
C ARG A 91 -11.41 -5.43 21.19
N TYR A 92 -10.58 -5.82 20.27
CA TYR A 92 -10.94 -6.16 18.89
C TYR A 92 -10.27 -7.46 18.43
N ARG A 93 -10.93 -8.18 17.55
CA ARG A 93 -10.24 -9.15 16.70
C ARG A 93 -9.67 -8.39 15.51
N VAL A 94 -8.37 -8.17 15.55
CA VAL A 94 -7.64 -7.37 14.56
C VAL A 94 -7.16 -8.27 13.43
N ILE A 95 -7.45 -7.90 12.19
CA ILE A 95 -7.06 -8.58 10.96
C ILE A 95 -6.23 -7.59 10.14
N VAL A 96 -4.96 -7.83 10.02
CA VAL A 96 -4.04 -7.01 9.21
C VAL A 96 -3.77 -7.73 7.91
N PHE A 97 -4.11 -7.14 6.78
CA PHE A 97 -3.85 -7.71 5.46
C PHE A 97 -2.63 -7.11 4.79
N ASP A 98 -1.86 -7.95 4.09
CA ASP A 98 -1.05 -7.47 2.98
C ASP A 98 -1.97 -7.13 1.79
N ARG A 99 -1.81 -5.93 1.22
CA ARG A 99 -2.55 -5.53 0.02
C ARG A 99 -2.13 -6.37 -1.20
N PRO A 100 -3.04 -6.61 -2.18
CA PRO A 100 -2.72 -7.36 -3.39
C PRO A 100 -1.44 -6.89 -4.09
N GLY A 101 -0.54 -7.83 -4.36
CA GLY A 101 0.77 -7.60 -4.98
C GLY A 101 1.84 -7.04 -4.05
N LEU A 102 1.57 -6.89 -2.75
CA LEU A 102 2.50 -6.41 -1.72
C LEU A 102 2.64 -7.45 -0.60
N GLY A 103 3.70 -7.31 0.21
CA GLY A 103 3.99 -8.30 1.24
C GLY A 103 4.01 -9.71 0.67
N TYR A 104 3.12 -10.54 1.15
CA TYR A 104 2.98 -11.95 0.73
C TYR A 104 1.63 -12.25 0.06
N THR A 105 0.85 -11.22 -0.27
CA THR A 105 -0.41 -11.37 -1.00
C THR A 105 -0.18 -11.35 -2.52
N ASP A 106 -0.79 -12.30 -3.22
CA ASP A 106 -0.78 -12.37 -4.69
C ASP A 106 -1.43 -11.12 -5.31
N ARG A 107 -1.17 -10.89 -6.61
CA ARG A 107 -1.97 -9.98 -7.42
C ARG A 107 -3.41 -10.48 -7.51
N VAL A 108 -4.38 -9.58 -7.67
CA VAL A 108 -5.81 -9.95 -7.83
C VAL A 108 -6.02 -10.88 -9.02
N SER A 109 -5.28 -10.68 -10.11
CA SER A 109 -5.34 -11.50 -11.32
C SER A 109 -3.95 -11.62 -11.97
N ALA A 110 -3.74 -12.68 -12.75
CA ALA A 110 -2.57 -12.83 -13.63
C ALA A 110 -2.48 -11.71 -14.68
N ASP A 111 -3.59 -11.06 -15.00
CA ASP A 111 -3.62 -9.94 -15.95
C ASP A 111 -2.79 -8.73 -15.48
N PHE A 112 -2.46 -8.66 -14.19
CA PHE A 112 -1.63 -7.60 -13.61
C PHE A 112 -0.16 -7.99 -13.46
N GLU A 113 0.21 -9.22 -13.78
CA GLU A 113 1.56 -9.75 -13.66
C GLU A 113 2.44 -9.40 -14.88
N GLY A 114 3.74 -9.68 -14.76
CA GLY A 114 4.73 -9.56 -15.84
C GLY A 114 5.44 -8.22 -15.89
N ALA A 115 6.73 -8.28 -16.26
CA ALA A 115 7.64 -7.14 -16.18
C ALA A 115 7.23 -5.95 -17.05
N PHE A 116 6.70 -6.20 -18.25
CA PHE A 116 6.31 -5.17 -19.22
C PHE A 116 4.86 -4.72 -19.14
N ASN A 117 4.07 -5.31 -18.24
CA ASN A 117 2.70 -4.90 -18.01
C ASN A 117 2.64 -3.52 -17.36
N THR A 118 1.61 -2.74 -17.65
CA THR A 118 1.36 -1.43 -17.03
C THR A 118 0.05 -1.36 -16.26
N ALA A 119 -0.79 -2.40 -16.37
CA ALA A 119 -2.03 -2.50 -15.64
C ALA A 119 -1.79 -2.78 -14.15
N ALA A 120 -2.69 -2.28 -13.32
CA ALA A 120 -2.69 -2.53 -11.88
C ALA A 120 -4.13 -2.66 -11.36
N GLU A 121 -4.26 -3.38 -10.27
CA GLU A 121 -5.51 -3.51 -9.53
C GLU A 121 -6.00 -2.14 -9.04
N SER A 122 -7.26 -1.84 -9.32
CA SER A 122 -7.96 -0.69 -8.76
C SER A 122 -8.17 -0.85 -7.23
N PRO A 123 -8.42 0.24 -6.49
CA PRO A 123 -8.86 0.13 -5.10
C PRO A 123 -10.10 -0.76 -4.92
N ALA A 124 -11.02 -0.78 -5.89
CA ALA A 124 -12.21 -1.61 -5.84
C ALA A 124 -11.91 -3.12 -5.97
N GLU A 125 -11.01 -3.50 -6.88
CA GLU A 125 -10.58 -4.89 -7.03
C GLU A 125 -9.79 -5.36 -5.80
N GLN A 126 -8.93 -4.50 -5.24
CA GLN A 126 -8.23 -4.79 -3.99
C GLN A 126 -9.22 -4.98 -2.83
N ALA A 127 -10.18 -4.07 -2.68
CA ALA A 127 -11.21 -4.15 -1.66
C ALA A 127 -12.04 -5.43 -1.78
N ALA A 128 -12.45 -5.83 -2.98
CA ALA A 128 -13.21 -7.05 -3.22
C ALA A 128 -12.44 -8.31 -2.81
N MET A 129 -11.14 -8.39 -3.13
CA MET A 129 -10.29 -9.52 -2.73
C MET A 129 -10.10 -9.59 -1.22
N LEU A 130 -9.83 -8.46 -0.56
CA LEU A 130 -9.64 -8.40 0.89
C LEU A 130 -10.95 -8.65 1.65
N GLN A 131 -12.09 -8.14 1.14
CA GLN A 131 -13.41 -8.40 1.69
C GLN A 131 -13.75 -9.90 1.62
N ALA A 132 -13.50 -10.56 0.49
CA ALA A 132 -13.72 -11.99 0.36
C ALA A 132 -12.83 -12.80 1.31
N ALA A 133 -11.59 -12.37 1.56
CA ALA A 133 -10.70 -12.97 2.55
C ALA A 133 -11.22 -12.75 3.99
N ALA A 134 -11.70 -11.54 4.30
CA ALA A 134 -12.29 -11.24 5.61
C ALA A 134 -13.51 -12.11 5.92
N VAL A 135 -14.41 -12.28 4.94
CA VAL A 135 -15.58 -13.19 5.08
C VAL A 135 -15.15 -14.63 5.34
N GLN A 136 -14.13 -15.15 4.66
CA GLN A 136 -13.59 -16.50 4.94
C GLN A 136 -12.99 -16.62 6.34
N LEU A 137 -12.51 -15.51 6.91
CA LEU A 137 -12.08 -15.45 8.32
C LEU A 137 -13.25 -15.26 9.29
N GLY A 138 -14.49 -15.19 8.80
CA GLY A 138 -15.70 -14.97 9.60
C GLY A 138 -15.90 -13.52 10.02
N ALA A 139 -15.26 -12.55 9.34
CA ALA A 139 -15.44 -11.12 9.57
C ALA A 139 -16.45 -10.56 8.56
N ASP A 140 -17.73 -10.75 8.84
CA ASP A 140 -18.81 -10.38 7.93
C ASP A 140 -19.06 -8.88 7.84
N LYS A 141 -18.82 -8.16 8.93
CA LYS A 141 -19.09 -6.71 9.03
C LYS A 141 -18.04 -5.99 9.88
N PRO A 142 -16.78 -5.97 9.45
CA PRO A 142 -15.69 -5.34 10.20
C PRO A 142 -15.75 -3.82 10.16
N ILE A 143 -15.08 -3.18 11.13
CA ILE A 143 -14.57 -1.81 10.97
C ILE A 143 -13.36 -1.91 10.04
N VAL A 144 -13.24 -1.04 9.03
CA VAL A 144 -12.11 -1.06 8.10
C VAL A 144 -11.30 0.23 8.24
N LEU A 145 -10.07 0.09 8.71
CA LEU A 145 -9.09 1.18 8.76
C LEU A 145 -8.13 1.04 7.58
N GLY A 146 -7.98 2.11 6.81
CA GLY A 146 -6.97 2.19 5.76
C GLY A 146 -6.05 3.37 5.94
N HIS A 147 -4.74 3.13 5.93
CA HIS A 147 -3.71 4.15 5.94
C HIS A 147 -3.25 4.49 4.53
N SER A 148 -3.09 5.77 4.21
CA SER A 148 -2.53 6.22 2.93
C SER A 148 -3.29 5.58 1.75
N TYR A 149 -2.61 4.91 0.80
CA TYR A 149 -3.27 4.15 -0.27
C TYR A 149 -4.36 3.19 0.26
N GLY A 150 -4.13 2.55 1.40
CA GLY A 150 -5.12 1.70 2.08
C GLY A 150 -6.41 2.43 2.43
N GLY A 151 -6.37 3.74 2.67
CA GLY A 151 -7.54 4.58 2.85
C GLY A 151 -8.44 4.64 1.62
N SER A 152 -7.84 4.69 0.42
CA SER A 152 -8.60 4.57 -0.84
C SER A 152 -9.23 3.19 -1.01
N VAL A 153 -8.56 2.12 -0.55
CA VAL A 153 -9.10 0.75 -0.56
C VAL A 153 -10.26 0.62 0.43
N ALA A 154 -10.13 1.20 1.63
CA ALA A 154 -11.21 1.22 2.63
C ALA A 154 -12.45 1.99 2.14
N LEU A 155 -12.27 3.14 1.48
CA LEU A 155 -13.36 3.87 0.84
C LEU A 155 -14.00 3.07 -0.31
N ALA A 156 -13.19 2.36 -1.11
CA ALA A 156 -13.70 1.49 -2.17
C ALA A 156 -14.49 0.31 -1.60
N TRP A 157 -14.04 -0.26 -0.47
CA TRP A 157 -14.79 -1.30 0.26
C TRP A 157 -16.17 -0.78 0.69
N ALA A 158 -16.21 0.39 1.32
CA ALA A 158 -17.46 1.01 1.77
C ALA A 158 -18.44 1.31 0.61
N LEU A 159 -17.91 1.75 -0.54
CA LEU A 159 -18.73 2.03 -1.73
C LEU A 159 -19.28 0.79 -2.43
N ASN A 160 -18.53 -0.32 -2.42
CA ASN A 160 -18.90 -1.48 -3.23
C ASN A 160 -19.43 -2.66 -2.40
N HIS A 161 -19.24 -2.64 -1.07
CA HIS A 161 -19.71 -3.65 -0.13
C HIS A 161 -20.31 -2.99 1.14
N PRO A 162 -21.26 -2.06 1.00
CA PRO A 162 -21.78 -1.29 2.14
C PRO A 162 -22.49 -2.15 3.19
N GLU A 163 -22.99 -3.33 2.81
CA GLU A 163 -23.61 -4.30 3.71
C GLU A 163 -22.57 -5.07 4.55
N ASN A 164 -21.31 -5.15 4.09
CA ASN A 164 -20.22 -5.89 4.71
C ASN A 164 -19.19 -4.97 5.41
N ILE A 165 -19.63 -3.85 5.94
CA ILE A 165 -18.78 -2.92 6.69
C ILE A 165 -19.55 -2.26 7.82
N ALA A 166 -18.95 -2.14 9.00
CA ALA A 166 -19.52 -1.41 10.13
C ALA A 166 -19.20 0.09 10.09
N GLY A 167 -18.08 0.45 9.54
CA GLY A 167 -17.62 1.83 9.36
C GLY A 167 -16.19 1.92 8.86
N VAL A 168 -15.77 3.12 8.51
CA VAL A 168 -14.44 3.40 7.92
C VAL A 168 -13.62 4.31 8.82
N VAL A 169 -12.35 3.97 9.03
CA VAL A 169 -11.32 4.92 9.48
C VAL A 169 -10.41 5.22 8.30
N ASN A 170 -10.51 6.43 7.75
CA ASN A 170 -9.60 6.92 6.71
C ASN A 170 -8.44 7.66 7.35
N LEU A 171 -7.26 7.06 7.31
CA LEU A 171 -6.07 7.56 7.98
C LEU A 171 -5.09 8.12 6.95
N ALA A 172 -5.04 9.45 6.80
CA ALA A 172 -4.19 10.15 5.82
C ALA A 172 -4.35 9.58 4.38
N GLY A 173 -5.58 9.17 4.01
CA GLY A 173 -5.83 8.44 2.75
C GLY A 173 -6.29 9.34 1.61
N PRO A 174 -5.80 9.08 0.36
CA PRO A 174 -6.29 9.77 -0.84
C PRO A 174 -7.78 9.51 -1.07
N SER A 175 -8.55 10.58 -1.26
CA SER A 175 -10.00 10.50 -1.49
C SER A 175 -10.49 11.33 -2.67
N HIS A 176 -9.80 12.40 -3.03
CA HIS A 176 -10.18 13.30 -4.10
C HIS A 176 -9.08 13.46 -5.14
N PRO A 177 -9.43 13.80 -6.40
CA PRO A 177 -8.44 14.00 -7.45
C PRO A 177 -7.53 15.17 -7.13
N TRP A 178 -6.21 14.94 -7.17
CA TRP A 178 -5.19 15.98 -7.04
C TRP A 178 -4.86 16.62 -8.39
N PRO A 179 -4.40 17.87 -8.42
CA PRO A 179 -3.92 18.51 -9.65
C PRO A 179 -2.58 17.94 -10.09
N GLY A 180 -2.34 17.93 -11.40
CA GLY A 180 -1.06 17.49 -11.97
C GLY A 180 -0.82 15.99 -11.91
N ASP A 181 0.46 15.63 -11.83
CA ASP A 181 0.99 14.26 -11.90
C ASP A 181 1.77 13.89 -10.62
N LEU A 182 2.01 12.60 -10.42
CA LEU A 182 2.85 12.04 -9.34
C LEU A 182 4.36 12.18 -9.59
N GLY A 183 4.77 12.92 -10.63
CA GLY A 183 6.17 13.13 -10.98
C GLY A 183 6.82 11.97 -11.75
N ALA A 184 8.09 12.17 -12.14
CA ALA A 184 8.82 11.27 -13.01
C ALA A 184 9.04 9.88 -12.40
N TYR A 185 9.24 9.82 -11.08
CA TYR A 185 9.50 8.55 -10.38
C TYR A 185 8.39 7.51 -10.64
N TYR A 186 7.14 7.84 -10.38
CA TYR A 186 6.03 6.91 -10.59
C TYR A 186 5.73 6.65 -12.06
N LYS A 187 5.86 7.67 -12.92
CA LYS A 187 5.67 7.53 -14.37
C LYS A 187 6.67 6.54 -14.97
N VAL A 188 7.95 6.66 -14.64
CA VAL A 188 8.99 5.76 -15.13
C VAL A 188 8.77 4.35 -14.59
N ASN A 189 8.61 4.18 -13.30
CA ASN A 189 8.45 2.86 -12.67
C ASN A 189 7.12 2.16 -13.04
N GLY A 190 6.07 2.93 -13.33
CA GLY A 190 4.79 2.42 -13.83
C GLY A 190 4.75 2.14 -15.34
N SER A 191 5.76 2.56 -16.11
CA SER A 191 5.83 2.31 -17.56
C SER A 191 6.29 0.89 -17.89
N ALA A 192 6.03 0.43 -19.11
CA ALA A 192 6.43 -0.91 -19.54
C ALA A 192 7.95 -1.13 -19.48
N ILE A 193 8.74 -0.20 -20.03
CA ILE A 193 10.21 -0.31 -20.04
C ILE A 193 10.80 -0.01 -18.66
N GLY A 194 10.39 1.09 -18.04
CA GLY A 194 10.88 1.46 -16.70
C GLY A 194 10.52 0.43 -15.66
N GLY A 195 9.27 -0.08 -15.68
CA GLY A 195 8.81 -1.15 -14.79
C GLY A 195 9.52 -2.50 -15.01
N ALA A 196 10.05 -2.75 -16.20
CA ALA A 196 10.84 -3.96 -16.45
C ALA A 196 12.30 -3.82 -15.95
N ILE A 197 12.89 -2.62 -16.06
CA ILE A 197 14.33 -2.42 -15.81
C ILE A 197 14.61 -1.88 -14.40
N VAL A 198 13.85 -0.87 -13.94
CA VAL A 198 14.18 -0.16 -12.70
C VAL A 198 13.98 -1.00 -11.44
N PRO A 199 12.89 -1.77 -11.26
CA PRO A 199 12.70 -2.58 -10.05
C PRO A 199 13.83 -3.59 -9.79
N PRO A 200 14.30 -4.38 -10.76
CA PRO A 200 15.46 -5.26 -10.56
C PRO A 200 16.73 -4.50 -10.18
N LEU A 201 16.97 -3.32 -10.77
CA LEU A 201 18.13 -2.48 -10.46
C LEU A 201 18.04 -1.95 -9.03
N ILE A 202 16.89 -1.43 -8.60
CA ILE A 202 16.70 -0.95 -7.22
C ILE A 202 16.88 -2.13 -6.25
N SER A 203 16.23 -3.26 -6.52
CA SER A 203 16.36 -4.46 -5.70
C SER A 203 17.82 -4.90 -5.56
N ALA A 204 18.58 -4.91 -6.66
CA ALA A 204 19.97 -5.36 -6.64
C ALA A 204 20.94 -4.36 -5.96
N LEU A 205 20.70 -3.05 -6.09
CA LEU A 205 21.72 -2.02 -5.83
C LEU A 205 21.38 -1.05 -4.69
N ALA A 206 20.10 -0.95 -4.25
CA ALA A 206 19.76 -0.06 -3.17
C ALA A 206 20.56 -0.36 -1.90
N SER A 207 21.16 0.66 -1.31
CA SER A 207 21.84 0.56 -0.03
C SER A 207 20.86 0.69 1.13
N ASP A 208 21.24 0.17 2.30
CA ASP A 208 20.41 0.27 3.51
C ASP A 208 20.16 1.74 3.85
N SER A 209 21.14 2.62 3.73
CA SER A 209 20.98 4.05 3.97
C SER A 209 20.00 4.74 3.02
N GLN A 210 19.86 4.27 1.78
CA GLN A 210 18.84 4.77 0.86
C GLN A 210 17.44 4.32 1.27
N ILE A 211 17.31 3.07 1.73
CA ILE A 211 16.06 2.52 2.25
C ILE A 211 15.64 3.27 3.52
N GLU A 212 16.55 3.43 4.47
CA GLU A 212 16.34 4.19 5.71
C GLU A 212 15.90 5.63 5.43
N SER A 213 16.58 6.33 4.51
CA SER A 213 16.22 7.69 4.11
C SER A 213 14.84 7.78 3.48
N ALA A 214 14.44 6.78 2.68
CA ALA A 214 13.12 6.73 2.08
C ALA A 214 12.02 6.54 3.15
N VAL A 215 12.25 5.66 4.11
CA VAL A 215 11.34 5.46 5.26
C VAL A 215 11.27 6.73 6.12
N ALA A 216 12.41 7.33 6.46
CA ALA A 216 12.45 8.57 7.25
C ALA A 216 11.67 9.72 6.59
N GLY A 217 11.70 9.80 5.25
CA GLY A 217 10.94 10.78 4.49
C GLY A 217 9.42 10.66 4.70
N ILE A 218 8.91 9.44 4.89
CA ILE A 218 7.48 9.20 5.12
C ILE A 218 7.04 9.68 6.52
N PHE A 219 7.93 9.58 7.50
CA PHE A 219 7.64 10.00 8.89
C PHE A 219 7.75 11.50 9.11
N THR A 220 8.39 12.25 8.19
CA THR A 220 8.60 13.70 8.36
C THR A 220 7.29 14.44 8.65
N PRO A 221 7.24 15.34 9.68
CA PRO A 221 8.35 15.84 10.53
C PRO A 221 8.68 14.96 11.75
N GLN A 222 7.94 13.89 12.03
CA GLN A 222 8.22 13.01 13.16
C GLN A 222 9.48 12.17 12.90
N PRO A 223 10.21 11.78 13.95
CA PRO A 223 11.25 10.77 13.81
C PRO A 223 10.66 9.39 13.54
N VAL A 224 11.42 8.53 12.88
CA VAL A 224 11.10 7.09 12.78
C VAL A 224 11.19 6.49 14.19
N PRO A 225 10.18 5.72 14.63
CA PRO A 225 10.22 5.06 15.94
C PRO A 225 11.40 4.10 16.06
N ASP A 226 11.98 3.99 17.26
CA ASP A 226 13.06 3.05 17.54
C ASP A 226 12.64 1.61 17.23
N GLY A 227 13.47 0.87 16.50
CA GLY A 227 13.20 -0.52 16.10
C GLY A 227 12.23 -0.68 14.91
N TYR A 228 11.62 0.40 14.41
CA TYR A 228 10.69 0.31 13.28
C TYR A 228 11.34 -0.23 12.01
N LEU A 229 12.53 0.26 11.66
CA LEU A 229 13.26 -0.18 10.47
C LEU A 229 13.60 -1.68 10.52
N ASP A 230 13.98 -2.17 11.68
CA ASP A 230 14.29 -3.60 11.88
C ASP A 230 13.03 -4.49 11.79
N HIS A 231 11.85 -3.93 12.12
CA HIS A 231 10.60 -4.68 12.12
C HIS A 231 9.91 -4.68 10.77
N ILE A 232 9.87 -3.53 10.08
CA ILE A 232 9.02 -3.31 8.91
C ILE A 232 9.36 -4.20 7.70
N GLY A 233 10.61 -4.73 7.65
CA GLY A 233 11.05 -5.52 6.53
C GLY A 233 11.02 -4.73 5.22
N ALA A 234 11.59 -3.52 5.20
CA ALA A 234 11.58 -2.64 4.02
C ALA A 234 12.19 -3.28 2.77
N THR A 235 13.07 -4.27 2.94
CA THR A 235 13.62 -5.09 1.86
C THR A 235 12.57 -5.94 1.13
N LEU A 236 11.46 -6.30 1.79
CA LEU A 236 10.31 -6.96 1.13
C LEU A 236 9.67 -6.05 0.09
N THR A 237 9.58 -4.75 0.36
CA THR A 237 8.97 -3.76 -0.54
C THR A 237 9.76 -3.59 -1.84
N ILE A 238 11.09 -3.69 -1.78
CA ILE A 238 11.96 -3.54 -2.95
C ILE A 238 12.17 -4.84 -3.74
N ARG A 239 11.52 -5.96 -3.37
CA ARG A 239 11.46 -7.14 -4.25
C ARG A 239 10.87 -6.71 -5.60
N PRO A 240 11.43 -7.12 -6.75
CA PRO A 240 11.07 -6.56 -8.05
C PRO A 240 9.57 -6.58 -8.35
N GLU A 241 8.86 -7.66 -8.00
CA GLU A 241 7.41 -7.77 -8.24
C GLU A 241 6.59 -6.85 -7.32
N ASN A 242 6.93 -6.77 -6.02
CA ASN A 242 6.25 -5.88 -5.07
C ASN A 242 6.47 -4.40 -5.43
N PHE A 243 7.71 -4.04 -5.75
CA PHE A 243 8.03 -2.68 -6.18
C PHE A 243 7.26 -2.29 -7.44
N ARG A 244 7.20 -3.19 -8.42
CA ARG A 244 6.47 -3.01 -9.68
C ARG A 244 4.97 -2.89 -9.46
N ALA A 245 4.40 -3.75 -8.62
CA ALA A 245 3.00 -3.70 -8.22
C ALA A 245 2.66 -2.35 -7.59
N ASN A 246 3.43 -1.94 -6.59
CA ASN A 246 3.26 -0.67 -5.90
C ASN A 246 3.34 0.53 -6.84
N ALA A 247 4.38 0.60 -7.68
CA ALA A 247 4.57 1.72 -8.61
C ALA A 247 3.40 1.86 -9.60
N ARG A 248 2.88 0.73 -10.12
CA ARG A 248 1.73 0.71 -11.03
C ARG A 248 0.44 1.11 -10.33
N GLN A 249 0.16 0.56 -9.15
CA GLN A 249 -1.02 0.90 -8.36
C GLN A 249 -1.07 2.39 -8.05
N VAL A 250 0.05 2.96 -7.59
CA VAL A 250 0.12 4.41 -7.29
C VAL A 250 -0.04 5.24 -8.56
N ASN A 251 0.61 4.86 -9.66
CA ASN A 251 0.54 5.60 -10.93
C ASN A 251 -0.86 5.58 -11.55
N THR A 252 -1.65 4.54 -11.30
CA THR A 252 -3.03 4.39 -11.83
C THR A 252 -4.12 4.80 -10.84
N LEU A 253 -3.79 5.24 -9.62
CA LEU A 253 -4.77 5.55 -8.58
C LEU A 253 -5.70 6.70 -8.96
N ARG A 254 -5.18 7.79 -9.51
CA ARG A 254 -5.94 9.01 -9.76
C ARG A 254 -7.22 8.81 -10.59
N PRO A 255 -7.23 8.08 -11.72
CA PRO A 255 -8.45 7.76 -12.48
C PRO A 255 -9.53 7.07 -11.64
N HIS A 256 -9.15 6.18 -10.73
CA HIS A 256 -10.08 5.51 -9.83
C HIS A 256 -10.68 6.47 -8.81
N ILE A 257 -9.87 7.36 -8.25
CA ILE A 257 -10.35 8.43 -7.34
C ILE A 257 -11.34 9.36 -8.08
N VAL A 258 -11.10 9.70 -9.34
CA VAL A 258 -12.05 10.50 -10.17
C VAL A 258 -13.41 9.80 -10.28
N GLN A 259 -13.42 8.47 -10.35
CA GLN A 259 -14.68 7.68 -10.41
C GLN A 259 -15.34 7.53 -9.03
N MET A 260 -14.55 7.42 -7.95
CA MET A 260 -15.06 7.20 -6.60
C MET A 260 -15.60 8.48 -5.95
N ALA A 261 -14.90 9.61 -6.07
CA ALA A 261 -15.21 10.83 -5.34
C ALA A 261 -16.65 11.36 -5.54
N PRO A 262 -17.24 11.35 -6.73
CA PRO A 262 -18.64 11.78 -6.93
C PRO A 262 -19.67 10.91 -6.22
N ARG A 263 -19.32 9.68 -5.84
CA ARG A 263 -20.21 8.70 -5.19
C ARG A 263 -20.28 8.91 -3.67
N TYR A 264 -19.29 9.56 -3.06
CA TYR A 264 -19.17 9.64 -1.60
C TYR A 264 -20.40 10.25 -0.92
N ALA A 265 -20.91 11.35 -1.44
CA ALA A 265 -22.03 12.07 -0.83
C ALA A 265 -23.33 11.25 -0.78
N ALA A 266 -23.56 10.38 -1.74
CA ALA A 266 -24.79 9.59 -1.84
C ALA A 266 -24.66 8.18 -1.23
N GLU A 267 -23.46 7.59 -1.25
CA GLU A 267 -23.30 6.17 -1.00
C GLU A 267 -22.55 5.85 0.31
N LEU A 268 -21.76 6.77 0.85
CA LEU A 268 -21.10 6.57 2.14
C LEU A 268 -22.03 6.94 3.28
N THR A 269 -22.85 6.01 3.72
CA THR A 269 -23.89 6.20 4.75
C THR A 269 -23.51 5.65 6.13
N MET A 270 -22.47 4.82 6.20
CA MET A 270 -21.94 4.26 7.44
C MET A 270 -21.14 5.31 8.24
N PRO A 271 -20.84 5.05 9.53
CA PRO A 271 -19.93 5.90 10.31
C PRO A 271 -18.55 6.02 9.66
N ILE A 272 -18.00 7.22 9.59
CA ILE A 272 -16.69 7.50 9.03
C ILE A 272 -15.90 8.41 9.96
N GLU A 273 -14.70 7.99 10.30
CA GLU A 273 -13.68 8.76 11.00
C GLU A 273 -12.53 9.07 10.03
N ILE A 274 -12.10 10.31 9.99
CA ILE A 274 -11.01 10.79 9.16
C ILE A 274 -9.97 11.40 10.10
N LEU A 275 -8.73 10.89 10.06
CA LEU A 275 -7.62 11.45 10.82
C LEU A 275 -6.48 11.81 9.87
N HIS A 276 -5.95 13.02 9.99
CA HIS A 276 -4.95 13.52 9.05
C HIS A 276 -4.03 14.53 9.72
N GLY A 277 -2.72 14.41 9.47
CA GLY A 277 -1.75 15.41 9.89
C GLY A 277 -1.78 16.66 9.01
N ASP A 278 -1.67 17.84 9.60
CA ASP A 278 -1.68 19.13 8.86
C ASP A 278 -0.36 19.40 8.13
N LEU A 279 0.71 18.68 8.48
CA LEU A 279 2.01 18.75 7.81
C LEU A 279 2.27 17.58 6.85
N ASP A 280 1.22 16.82 6.49
CA ASP A 280 1.33 15.74 5.51
C ASP A 280 1.58 16.29 4.09
N THR A 281 2.81 16.10 3.60
CA THR A 281 3.21 16.50 2.25
C THR A 281 3.08 15.36 1.23
N THR A 282 2.81 14.14 1.68
CA THR A 282 2.62 12.95 0.84
C THR A 282 1.20 12.89 0.29
N VAL A 283 0.22 13.08 1.18
CA VAL A 283 -1.22 13.14 0.87
C VAL A 283 -1.76 14.43 1.49
N PRO A 284 -1.80 15.55 0.75
CA PRO A 284 -2.17 16.85 1.32
C PRO A 284 -3.60 16.87 1.89
N LEU A 285 -3.72 17.35 3.13
CA LEU A 285 -4.97 17.44 3.89
C LEU A 285 -6.07 18.20 3.13
N ASP A 286 -5.70 19.34 2.53
CA ASP A 286 -6.60 20.26 1.82
C ASP A 286 -7.15 19.67 0.50
N ILE A 287 -6.42 18.75 -0.11
CA ILE A 287 -6.84 18.04 -1.33
C ILE A 287 -7.74 16.84 -0.99
N HIS A 288 -7.52 16.19 0.14
CA HIS A 288 -8.13 14.88 0.41
C HIS A 288 -9.13 14.89 1.57
N SER A 289 -8.70 15.09 2.79
CA SER A 289 -9.59 14.92 3.96
C SER A 289 -10.58 16.06 4.16
N ILE A 290 -10.20 17.29 3.86
CA ILE A 290 -11.15 18.42 3.92
C ILE A 290 -12.28 18.26 2.89
N PRO A 291 -12.03 17.96 1.61
CA PRO A 291 -13.09 17.69 0.66
C PRO A 291 -13.90 16.42 0.98
N LEU A 292 -13.29 15.37 1.53
CA LEU A 292 -14.02 14.18 1.95
C LEU A 292 -15.03 14.50 3.07
N LYS A 293 -14.60 15.26 4.08
CA LYS A 293 -15.50 15.74 5.14
C LYS A 293 -16.62 16.62 4.57
N ALA A 294 -16.33 17.45 3.60
CA ALA A 294 -17.36 18.29 2.96
C ALA A 294 -18.37 17.45 2.16
N ALA A 295 -17.90 16.40 1.45
CA ALA A 295 -18.76 15.49 0.71
C ALA A 295 -19.60 14.58 1.62
N VAL A 296 -19.09 14.24 2.82
CA VAL A 296 -19.73 13.34 3.79
C VAL A 296 -19.90 14.09 5.13
N PRO A 297 -20.95 14.93 5.29
CA PRO A 297 -21.08 15.81 6.45
C PRO A 297 -21.19 15.09 7.81
N HIS A 298 -21.66 13.83 7.83
CA HIS A 298 -21.75 13.04 9.06
C HIS A 298 -20.41 12.39 9.47
N ALA A 299 -19.39 12.37 8.60
CA ALA A 299 -18.06 11.90 8.97
C ALA A 299 -17.44 12.83 10.04
N ASN A 300 -16.58 12.31 10.90
CA ASN A 300 -15.75 13.12 11.78
C ASN A 300 -14.39 13.35 11.14
N LEU A 301 -13.88 14.58 11.19
CA LEU A 301 -12.51 14.91 10.77
C LEU A 301 -11.72 15.38 12.00
N THR A 302 -10.66 14.67 12.30
CA THR A 302 -9.65 15.06 13.29
C THR A 302 -8.38 15.47 12.55
N VAL A 303 -8.04 16.75 12.62
CA VAL A 303 -6.78 17.29 12.11
C VAL A 303 -5.76 17.26 13.25
N LEU A 304 -4.61 16.66 12.99
CA LEU A 304 -3.53 16.49 13.95
C LEU A 304 -2.46 17.55 13.67
N GLU A 305 -2.35 18.53 14.58
CA GLU A 305 -1.44 19.66 14.46
C GLU A 305 0.03 19.21 14.59
N GLY A 306 0.88 19.66 13.67
CA GLY A 306 2.30 19.33 13.63
C GLY A 306 2.61 17.91 13.18
N VAL A 307 1.62 17.14 12.70
CA VAL A 307 1.77 15.73 12.31
C VAL A 307 1.90 15.60 10.79
N GLY A 308 2.78 14.69 10.35
CA GLY A 308 2.96 14.29 8.95
C GLY A 308 2.05 13.14 8.53
N HIS A 309 2.62 12.25 7.70
CA HIS A 309 1.88 11.18 7.00
C HIS A 309 1.57 9.94 7.86
N MET A 310 2.08 9.85 9.10
CA MET A 310 2.00 8.64 9.93
C MET A 310 1.22 8.88 11.25
N PRO A 311 -0.10 9.22 11.19
CA PRO A 311 -0.90 9.58 12.38
C PRO A 311 -0.94 8.50 13.46
N HIS A 312 -0.98 7.22 13.07
CA HIS A 312 -1.05 6.09 14.02
C HIS A 312 0.26 5.81 14.77
N HIS A 313 1.37 6.37 14.30
CA HIS A 313 2.62 6.39 15.06
C HIS A 313 2.75 7.65 15.92
N ALA A 314 2.24 8.79 15.44
CA ALA A 314 2.32 10.06 16.16
C ALA A 314 1.30 10.15 17.32
N HIS A 315 0.07 9.72 17.07
CA HIS A 315 -1.06 9.79 18.02
C HIS A 315 -1.92 8.53 17.97
N PRO A 316 -1.37 7.35 18.33
CA PRO A 316 -2.11 6.08 18.30
C PRO A 316 -3.40 6.14 19.12
N GLU A 317 -3.41 6.83 20.25
CA GLU A 317 -4.56 6.98 21.15
C GLU A 317 -5.76 7.69 20.48
N LEU A 318 -5.50 8.63 19.58
CA LEU A 318 -6.58 9.32 18.85
C LEU A 318 -7.16 8.43 17.74
N VAL A 319 -6.32 7.58 17.13
CA VAL A 319 -6.79 6.59 16.14
C VAL A 319 -7.59 5.49 16.85
N GLU A 320 -7.14 5.01 18.00
CA GLU A 320 -7.88 4.07 18.84
C GLU A 320 -9.27 4.63 19.23
N ALA A 321 -9.31 5.89 19.67
CA ALA A 321 -10.56 6.55 20.02
C ALA A 321 -11.52 6.69 18.82
N ALA A 322 -11.01 6.89 17.61
CA ALA A 322 -11.81 6.92 16.39
C ALA A 322 -12.42 5.54 16.07
N ILE A 323 -11.64 4.47 16.22
CA ILE A 323 -12.14 3.09 16.09
C ILE A 323 -13.24 2.81 17.13
N ASP A 324 -13.03 3.19 18.38
CA ASP A 324 -14.01 3.02 19.45
C ASP A 324 -15.31 3.80 19.20
N ARG A 325 -15.25 5.01 18.62
CA ARG A 325 -16.46 5.78 18.22
C ARG A 325 -17.26 5.05 17.13
N ILE A 326 -16.59 4.47 16.13
CA ILE A 326 -17.28 3.66 15.11
C ILE A 326 -17.93 2.45 15.75
N ALA A 327 -17.20 1.72 16.62
CA ALA A 327 -17.72 0.55 17.30
C ALA A 327 -18.97 0.86 18.13
N ALA A 328 -18.95 1.95 18.89
CA ALA A 328 -20.10 2.42 19.67
C ALA A 328 -21.29 2.81 18.77
N HIS A 329 -21.04 3.56 17.68
CA HIS A 329 -22.09 3.97 16.75
C HIS A 329 -22.73 2.78 16.03
N ALA A 330 -21.94 1.77 15.68
CA ALA A 330 -22.39 0.54 15.03
C ALA A 330 -23.01 -0.48 16.03
N GLY A 331 -23.04 -0.19 17.33
CA GLY A 331 -23.57 -1.08 18.36
C GLY A 331 -22.74 -2.35 18.57
N LEU A 332 -21.46 -2.31 18.28
CA LEU A 332 -20.53 -3.43 18.44
C LEU A 332 -19.95 -3.50 19.86
N ARG A 333 -19.99 -2.41 20.58
CA ARG A 333 -19.54 -2.27 21.98
C ARG A 333 -20.39 -1.23 22.72
#